data_1fb39f0f2b510e27a7ea82ff87a1a470
#
_entry.id   1fb39f0f2b510e27a7ea82ff87a1a470
#
_cell.length_a   1.000
_cell.length_b   1.000
_cell.length_c   1.000
_cell.angle_alpha   90.00
_cell.angle_beta   90.00
_cell.angle_gamma   90.00
#
_symmetry.space_group_name_H-M   'P 1'
#
loop_
_entity.id
_entity.type
_entity.pdbx_description
1 polymer ?
#
loop_
_entity_poly.entity_id
_entity_poly.type
_entity_poly.pdbx_seq_one_letter_code
_entity_poly.pdbx_strand_id
1 'polypeptide(L)'
;YMAEYASTKIRRISKPIIEILAGIPTVVYGFFAALTVGPFFRQFGESLGLTVSSESALAAGLIMGIMIIPYISSLSDDVINSVPQSLRDGSYAVGATKSETIKQVVIPAALPGIIGSVLLAVSRAIGETMIVVMAAGLAANLTINPLESTTTITTQIVMILVGDQEFDSPKTQSAFALGLTLFIACLLYTSD
;
A
#
# COMPACT_ATOMS: atom_id res chain seq x y z
N TYR A 1 14.17 -1.98 12.13
CA TYR A 1 15.13 -1.00 12.65
C TYR A 1 14.51 -0.17 13.77
N MET A 2 13.31 0.40 13.57
CA MET A 2 12.67 1.27 14.56
C MET A 2 12.39 0.59 15.89
N ALA A 3 11.87 -0.65 15.87
CA ALA A 3 11.57 -1.40 17.08
C ALA A 3 12.81 -1.72 17.95
N GLU A 4 13.96 -2.02 17.33
CA GLU A 4 15.08 -2.65 18.00
C GLU A 4 16.37 -1.82 18.06
N TYR A 5 16.63 -1.00 17.03
CA TYR A 5 17.91 -0.29 16.89
C TYR A 5 17.80 1.24 17.01
N ALA A 6 16.61 1.81 16.75
CA ALA A 6 16.44 3.25 16.79
C ALA A 6 16.63 3.79 18.22
N SER A 7 17.40 4.86 18.34
CA SER A 7 17.50 5.59 19.61
C SER A 7 16.14 6.18 20.00
N THR A 8 15.93 6.40 21.30
CA THR A 8 14.68 6.98 21.82
C THR A 8 14.33 8.32 21.15
N LYS A 9 15.36 9.12 20.78
CA LYS A 9 15.15 10.40 20.06
C LYS A 9 14.61 10.16 18.64
N ILE A 10 15.20 9.23 17.89
CA ILE A 10 14.74 8.88 16.53
C ILE A 10 13.33 8.34 16.58
N ARG A 11 13.05 7.38 17.48
CA ARG A 11 11.72 6.78 17.63
C ARG A 11 10.65 7.83 17.97
N ARG A 12 10.96 8.77 18.86
CA ARG A 12 10.06 9.85 19.29
C ARG A 12 9.68 10.81 18.15
N ILE A 13 10.57 10.99 17.17
CA ILE A 13 10.31 11.86 16.02
C ILE A 13 9.68 11.07 14.87
N SER A 14 10.20 9.89 14.56
CA SER A 14 9.76 9.11 13.42
C SER A 14 8.34 8.54 13.59
N LYS A 15 7.96 8.12 14.81
CA LYS A 15 6.65 7.55 15.06
C LYS A 15 5.51 8.54 14.76
N PRO A 16 5.51 9.79 15.26
CA PRO A 16 4.51 10.78 14.88
C PRO A 16 4.51 11.15 13.40
N ILE A 17 5.68 11.18 12.74
CA ILE A 17 5.74 11.46 11.30
C ILE A 17 5.03 10.36 10.51
N ILE A 18 5.28 9.09 10.85
CA ILE A 18 4.62 7.95 10.22
C ILE A 18 3.09 8.00 10.49
N GLU A 19 2.67 8.32 11.69
CA GLU A 19 1.26 8.45 12.06
C GLU A 19 0.57 9.60 11.31
N ILE A 20 1.24 10.76 11.15
CA ILE A 20 0.73 11.87 10.34
C ILE A 20 0.57 11.44 8.87
N LEU A 21 1.58 10.79 8.29
CA LEU A 21 1.50 10.28 6.92
C LEU A 21 0.35 9.28 6.74
N ALA A 22 0.14 8.39 7.71
CA ALA A 22 -0.99 7.46 7.68
C ALA A 22 -2.35 8.15 7.78
N GLY A 23 -2.42 9.32 8.40
CA GLY A 23 -3.64 10.13 8.57
C GLY A 23 -3.98 11.02 7.38
N ILE A 24 -3.09 11.19 6.40
CA ILE A 24 -3.37 11.99 5.20
C ILE A 24 -4.47 11.33 4.36
N PRO A 25 -5.55 12.04 3.97
CA PRO A 25 -6.59 11.51 3.09
C PRO A 25 -6.01 11.05 1.75
N THR A 26 -6.47 9.91 1.23
CA THR A 26 -5.99 9.34 -0.05
C THR A 26 -6.19 10.25 -1.24
N VAL A 27 -7.21 11.11 -1.18
CA VAL A 27 -7.46 12.16 -2.21
C VAL A 27 -6.28 13.11 -2.31
N VAL A 28 -5.65 13.51 -1.20
CA VAL A 28 -4.48 14.40 -1.19
C VAL A 28 -3.29 13.72 -1.87
N TYR A 29 -3.07 12.44 -1.58
CA TYR A 29 -2.07 11.63 -2.26
C TYR A 29 -2.35 11.53 -3.77
N GLY A 30 -3.63 11.35 -4.16
CA GLY A 30 -4.06 11.32 -5.56
C GLY A 30 -3.78 12.62 -6.29
N PHE A 31 -4.10 13.78 -5.69
CA PHE A 31 -3.77 15.10 -6.24
C PHE A 31 -2.26 15.30 -6.37
N PHE A 32 -1.50 14.94 -5.36
CA PHE A 32 -0.03 15.03 -5.43
C PHE A 32 0.54 14.15 -6.56
N ALA A 33 0.01 12.93 -6.70
CA ALA A 33 0.38 12.03 -7.78
C ALA A 33 0.09 12.64 -9.15
N ALA A 34 -1.12 13.17 -9.37
CA ALA A 34 -1.55 13.72 -10.64
C ALA A 34 -0.82 15.03 -11.02
N LEU A 35 -0.66 15.95 -10.06
CA LEU A 35 -0.14 17.28 -10.33
C LEU A 35 1.38 17.41 -10.26
N THR A 36 2.04 16.52 -9.52
CA THR A 36 3.49 16.62 -9.30
C THR A 36 4.24 15.42 -9.84
N VAL A 37 3.84 14.20 -9.43
CA VAL A 37 4.59 12.98 -9.72
C VAL A 37 4.41 12.55 -11.18
N GLY A 38 3.19 12.59 -11.71
CA GLY A 38 2.90 12.25 -13.10
C GLY A 38 3.64 13.14 -14.11
N PRO A 39 3.51 14.48 -14.04
CA PRO A 39 4.28 15.39 -14.88
C PRO A 39 5.80 15.24 -14.76
N PHE A 40 6.31 14.98 -13.55
CA PHE A 40 7.74 14.71 -13.32
C PHE A 40 8.20 13.47 -14.10
N PHE A 41 7.47 12.34 -13.97
CA PHE A 41 7.81 11.12 -14.70
C PHE A 41 7.69 11.28 -16.23
N ARG A 42 6.69 12.03 -16.68
CA ARG A 42 6.55 12.34 -18.10
C ARG A 42 7.77 13.09 -18.62
N GLN A 43 8.14 14.21 -17.99
CA GLN A 43 9.29 15.02 -18.41
C GLN A 43 10.59 14.23 -18.36
N PHE A 44 10.79 13.44 -17.29
CA PHE A 44 11.96 12.59 -17.14
C PHE A 44 12.01 11.50 -18.22
N GLY A 45 10.88 10.85 -18.51
CA GLY A 45 10.77 9.83 -19.56
C GLY A 45 11.03 10.41 -20.95
N GLU A 46 10.45 11.56 -21.26
CA GLU A 46 10.67 12.27 -22.54
C GLU A 46 12.18 12.60 -22.73
N SER A 47 12.89 12.98 -21.67
CA SER A 47 14.34 13.21 -21.72
C SER A 47 15.16 11.97 -22.03
N LEU A 48 14.62 10.79 -21.78
CA LEU A 48 15.21 9.47 -22.07
C LEU A 48 14.69 8.87 -23.40
N GLY A 49 13.87 9.60 -24.14
CA GLY A 49 13.26 9.12 -25.40
C GLY A 49 12.15 8.09 -25.18
N LEU A 50 11.57 8.01 -23.97
CA LEU A 50 10.46 7.12 -23.63
C LEU A 50 9.13 7.88 -23.73
N THR A 51 8.10 7.21 -24.24
CA THR A 51 6.73 7.72 -24.18
C THR A 51 6.10 7.37 -22.84
N VAL A 52 5.95 8.36 -21.98
CA VAL A 52 5.35 8.21 -20.65
C VAL A 52 4.05 9.00 -20.58
N SER A 53 2.96 8.33 -20.20
CA SER A 53 1.71 9.03 -19.89
C SER A 53 1.84 9.83 -18.60
N SER A 54 1.28 11.04 -18.55
CA SER A 54 1.20 11.83 -17.30
C SER A 54 0.41 11.10 -16.22
N GLU A 55 -0.62 10.38 -16.64
CA GLU A 55 -1.42 9.49 -15.82
C GLU A 55 -0.96 8.08 -16.13
N SER A 56 -0.22 7.45 -15.21
CA SER A 56 0.40 6.15 -15.44
C SER A 56 0.31 5.26 -14.21
N ALA A 57 0.32 3.95 -14.45
CA ALA A 57 0.37 2.96 -13.38
C ALA A 57 1.58 3.16 -12.45
N LEU A 58 2.72 3.64 -13.00
CA LEU A 58 3.93 3.92 -12.23
C LEU A 58 3.72 5.06 -11.23
N ALA A 59 3.13 6.18 -11.66
CA ALA A 59 2.87 7.33 -10.79
C ALA A 59 1.90 6.96 -9.66
N ALA A 60 0.79 6.30 -9.99
CA ALA A 60 -0.18 5.83 -9.01
C ALA A 60 0.44 4.80 -8.05
N GLY A 61 1.15 3.80 -8.58
CA GLY A 61 1.76 2.73 -7.78
C GLY A 61 2.85 3.23 -6.84
N LEU A 62 3.66 4.20 -7.26
CA LEU A 62 4.69 4.79 -6.39
C LEU A 62 4.07 5.53 -5.21
N ILE A 63 3.04 6.34 -5.44
CA ILE A 63 2.35 7.08 -4.38
C ILE A 63 1.57 6.12 -3.46
N MET A 64 0.93 5.08 -4.00
CA MET A 64 0.34 4.01 -3.18
C MET A 64 1.38 3.33 -2.31
N GLY A 65 2.57 3.03 -2.85
CA GLY A 65 3.68 2.47 -2.10
C GLY A 65 4.08 3.35 -0.92
N ILE A 66 4.22 4.67 -1.14
CA ILE A 66 4.53 5.64 -0.07
C ILE A 66 3.43 5.66 0.99
N MET A 67 2.17 5.65 0.59
CA MET A 67 1.01 5.63 1.51
C MET A 67 0.96 4.36 2.38
N ILE A 68 1.40 3.22 1.84
CA ILE A 68 1.35 1.92 2.53
C ILE A 68 2.49 1.74 3.54
N ILE A 69 3.66 2.35 3.29
CA ILE A 69 4.84 2.24 4.18
C ILE A 69 4.51 2.53 5.65
N PRO A 70 3.83 3.63 6.01
CA PRO A 70 3.47 3.92 7.39
C PRO A 70 2.63 2.81 8.03
N TYR A 71 1.68 2.27 7.27
CA TYR A 71 0.77 1.24 7.73
C TYR A 71 1.50 -0.08 8.06
N ILE A 72 2.31 -0.58 7.13
CA ILE A 72 3.14 -1.78 7.36
C ILE A 72 4.11 -1.56 8.50
N SER A 73 4.76 -0.39 8.54
CA SER A 73 5.76 -0.07 9.56
C SER A 73 5.16 -0.04 10.96
N SER A 74 3.98 0.57 11.14
CA SER A 74 3.32 0.65 12.44
C SER A 74 2.88 -0.73 12.93
N LEU A 75 2.17 -1.49 12.10
CA LEU A 75 1.71 -2.84 12.47
C LEU A 75 2.88 -3.79 12.75
N SER A 76 3.94 -3.74 11.93
CA SER A 76 5.12 -4.57 12.15
C SER A 76 5.88 -4.19 13.42
N ASP A 77 5.96 -2.89 13.76
CA ASP A 77 6.57 -2.41 15.02
C ASP A 77 5.80 -2.96 16.22
N ASP A 78 4.47 -2.94 16.18
CA ASP A 78 3.62 -3.45 17.25
C ASP A 78 3.77 -4.97 17.43
N VAL A 79 3.83 -5.73 16.34
CA VAL A 79 4.05 -7.19 16.36
C VAL A 79 5.44 -7.52 16.93
N ILE A 80 6.49 -6.83 16.52
CA ILE A 80 7.84 -7.04 17.03
C ILE A 80 7.92 -6.72 18.53
N ASN A 81 7.26 -5.66 18.98
CA ASN A 81 7.22 -5.28 20.39
C ASN A 81 6.37 -6.25 21.23
N SER A 82 5.42 -6.98 20.66
CA SER A 82 4.61 -7.98 21.36
C SER A 82 5.34 -9.29 21.65
N VAL A 83 6.52 -9.52 21.05
CA VAL A 83 7.34 -10.72 21.34
C VAL A 83 7.75 -10.72 22.81
N PRO A 84 7.44 -11.81 23.57
CA PRO A 84 7.69 -11.89 25.00
C PRO A 84 9.15 -11.62 25.39
N GLN A 85 9.37 -10.83 26.42
CA GLN A 85 10.71 -10.49 26.91
C GLN A 85 11.47 -11.74 27.37
N SER A 86 10.78 -12.75 27.89
CA SER A 86 11.39 -14.03 28.31
C SER A 86 12.15 -14.75 27.19
N LEU A 87 11.69 -14.64 25.94
CA LEU A 87 12.41 -15.20 24.78
C LEU A 87 13.71 -14.45 24.50
N ARG A 88 13.70 -13.14 24.68
CA ARG A 88 14.88 -12.27 24.54
C ARG A 88 15.90 -12.56 25.64
N ASP A 89 15.44 -12.61 26.88
CA ASP A 89 16.26 -12.88 28.07
C ASP A 89 16.88 -14.28 28.01
N GLY A 90 16.10 -15.29 27.56
CA GLY A 90 16.61 -16.64 27.33
C GLY A 90 17.72 -16.69 26.28
N SER A 91 17.60 -15.94 25.19
CA SER A 91 18.65 -15.81 24.17
C SER A 91 19.92 -15.16 24.72
N TYR A 92 19.78 -14.09 25.51
CA TYR A 92 20.92 -13.43 26.15
C TYR A 92 21.58 -14.33 27.20
N ALA A 93 20.82 -15.14 27.93
CA ALA A 93 21.33 -16.06 28.93
C ALA A 93 22.26 -17.13 28.36
N VAL A 94 22.06 -17.55 27.10
CA VAL A 94 22.97 -18.47 26.40
C VAL A 94 24.12 -17.76 25.67
N GLY A 95 24.30 -16.44 25.91
CA GLY A 95 25.41 -15.64 25.40
C GLY A 95 25.21 -15.05 23.99
N ALA A 96 23.99 -15.06 23.46
CA ALA A 96 23.73 -14.46 22.16
C ALA A 96 23.86 -12.92 22.19
N THR A 97 24.40 -12.34 21.14
CA THR A 97 24.46 -10.89 20.96
C THR A 97 23.07 -10.33 20.61
N LYS A 98 22.89 -9.02 20.79
CA LYS A 98 21.63 -8.34 20.41
C LYS A 98 21.23 -8.62 18.96
N SER A 99 22.17 -8.62 18.02
CA SER A 99 21.90 -8.89 16.61
C SER A 99 21.45 -10.33 16.35
N GLU A 100 22.06 -11.29 17.03
CA GLU A 100 21.69 -12.71 16.94
C GLU A 100 20.31 -12.94 17.54
N THR A 101 20.03 -12.39 18.72
CA THR A 101 18.72 -12.44 19.38
C THR A 101 17.63 -11.89 18.44
N ILE A 102 17.86 -10.73 17.80
CA ILE A 102 16.87 -10.15 16.88
C ILE A 102 16.64 -11.05 15.67
N LYS A 103 17.69 -11.54 15.01
CA LYS A 103 17.60 -12.33 13.78
C LYS A 103 17.09 -13.74 14.00
N GLN A 104 17.47 -14.39 15.11
CA GLN A 104 17.21 -15.81 15.34
C GLN A 104 16.03 -16.07 16.27
N VAL A 105 15.62 -15.09 17.07
CA VAL A 105 14.53 -15.26 18.04
C VAL A 105 13.39 -14.29 17.75
N VAL A 106 13.66 -12.97 17.74
CA VAL A 106 12.60 -11.95 17.65
C VAL A 106 11.93 -11.95 16.28
N ILE A 107 12.71 -11.88 15.19
CA ILE A 107 12.14 -11.85 13.83
C ILE A 107 11.38 -13.15 13.51
N PRO A 108 11.90 -14.36 13.75
CA PRO A 108 11.13 -15.58 13.51
C PRO A 108 9.85 -15.66 14.36
N ALA A 109 9.90 -15.24 15.62
CA ALA A 109 8.72 -15.20 16.47
C ALA A 109 7.66 -14.19 16.00
N ALA A 110 8.08 -13.04 15.48
CA ALA A 110 7.23 -11.99 14.95
C ALA A 110 6.76 -12.25 13.50
N LEU A 111 7.39 -13.17 12.78
CA LEU A 111 7.19 -13.36 11.34
C LEU A 111 5.74 -13.58 10.92
N PRO A 112 4.93 -14.43 11.61
CA PRO A 112 3.53 -14.60 11.25
C PRO A 112 2.74 -13.29 11.30
N GLY A 113 2.97 -12.47 12.33
CA GLY A 113 2.30 -11.17 12.47
C GLY A 113 2.81 -10.13 11.47
N ILE A 114 4.10 -10.15 11.10
CA ILE A 114 4.64 -9.30 10.03
C ILE A 114 4.02 -9.66 8.69
N ILE A 115 3.90 -10.96 8.37
CA ILE A 115 3.21 -11.41 7.15
C ILE A 115 1.76 -10.93 7.17
N GLY A 116 1.05 -11.11 8.28
CA GLY A 116 -0.31 -10.58 8.43
C GLY A 116 -0.40 -9.07 8.19
N SER A 117 0.57 -8.30 8.68
CA SER A 117 0.65 -6.85 8.43
C SER A 117 0.79 -6.51 6.93
N VAL A 118 1.62 -7.27 6.23
CA VAL A 118 1.81 -7.12 4.77
C VAL A 118 0.53 -7.51 4.01
N LEU A 119 -0.12 -8.62 4.37
CA LEU A 119 -1.38 -9.05 3.76
C LEU A 119 -2.49 -8.00 3.93
N LEU A 120 -2.63 -7.44 5.13
CA LEU A 120 -3.57 -6.34 5.39
C LEU A 120 -3.26 -5.10 4.56
N ALA A 121 -1.97 -4.76 4.40
CA ALA A 121 -1.55 -3.63 3.58
C ALA A 121 -1.85 -3.84 2.10
N VAL A 122 -1.62 -5.05 1.57
CA VAL A 122 -1.96 -5.41 0.19
C VAL A 122 -3.47 -5.40 -0.03
N SER A 123 -4.26 -5.92 0.92
CA SER A 123 -5.73 -5.85 0.87
C SER A 123 -6.21 -4.40 0.81
N ARG A 124 -5.61 -3.50 1.59
CA ARG A 124 -5.88 -2.06 1.52
C ARG A 124 -5.52 -1.46 0.16
N ALA A 125 -4.38 -1.85 -0.43
CA ALA A 125 -3.95 -1.39 -1.75
C ALA A 125 -4.90 -1.85 -2.87
N ILE A 126 -5.40 -3.08 -2.81
CA ILE A 126 -6.37 -3.61 -3.77
C ILE A 126 -7.69 -2.80 -3.75
N GLY A 127 -8.09 -2.32 -2.56
CA GLY A 127 -9.26 -1.46 -2.39
C GLY A 127 -9.05 0.02 -2.69
N GLU A 128 -7.82 0.46 -3.02
CA GLU A 128 -7.52 1.88 -3.24
C GLU A 128 -8.19 2.37 -4.54
N THR A 129 -8.96 3.43 -4.41
CA THR A 129 -9.76 3.98 -5.51
C THR A 129 -9.28 5.36 -5.91
N MET A 130 -9.10 6.27 -4.96
CA MET A 130 -8.93 7.70 -5.25
C MET A 130 -7.59 8.02 -5.89
N ILE A 131 -6.50 7.39 -5.45
CA ILE A 131 -5.18 7.57 -6.08
C ILE A 131 -5.20 7.08 -7.51
N VAL A 132 -5.83 5.93 -7.77
CA VAL A 132 -5.94 5.34 -9.12
C VAL A 132 -6.82 6.19 -10.03
N VAL A 133 -7.99 6.65 -9.55
CA VAL A 133 -8.88 7.56 -10.29
C VAL A 133 -8.15 8.82 -10.76
N MET A 134 -7.28 9.36 -9.91
CA MET A 134 -6.63 10.66 -10.18
C MET A 134 -5.31 10.54 -10.92
N ALA A 135 -4.59 9.43 -10.78
CA ALA A 135 -3.20 9.35 -11.23
C ALA A 135 -2.90 8.20 -12.21
N ALA A 136 -3.82 7.24 -12.41
CA ALA A 136 -3.55 6.10 -13.29
C ALA A 136 -4.17 6.22 -14.69
N GLY A 137 -5.09 7.18 -14.93
CA GLY A 137 -5.57 7.56 -16.27
C GLY A 137 -6.83 6.86 -16.77
N LEU A 138 -7.52 6.07 -15.96
CA LEU A 138 -8.85 5.50 -16.20
C LEU A 138 -8.99 4.62 -17.46
N ALA A 139 -7.91 4.30 -18.16
CA ALA A 139 -7.97 3.49 -19.37
C ALA A 139 -8.08 2.00 -19.04
N ALA A 140 -9.12 1.34 -19.55
CA ALA A 140 -9.33 -0.09 -19.40
C ALA A 140 -8.40 -0.90 -20.34
N ASN A 141 -7.09 -0.69 -20.22
CA ASN A 141 -6.07 -1.37 -21.00
C ASN A 141 -5.45 -2.50 -20.18
N LEU A 142 -5.39 -3.69 -20.76
CA LEU A 142 -4.62 -4.78 -20.21
C LEU A 142 -3.17 -4.66 -20.70
N THR A 143 -2.34 -4.00 -19.93
CA THR A 143 -0.92 -3.77 -20.25
C THR A 143 -0.04 -4.17 -19.08
N ILE A 144 1.19 -4.62 -19.38
CA ILE A 144 2.24 -4.87 -18.38
C ILE A 144 3.16 -3.65 -18.29
N ASN A 145 3.03 -2.68 -19.20
CA ASN A 145 3.86 -1.49 -19.21
C ASN A 145 3.42 -0.50 -18.13
N PRO A 146 4.23 -0.25 -17.08
CA PRO A 146 3.86 0.65 -15.98
C PRO A 146 3.82 2.12 -16.39
N LEU A 147 4.33 2.48 -17.56
CA LEU A 147 4.34 3.84 -18.09
C LEU A 147 3.04 4.23 -18.80
N GLU A 148 2.17 3.27 -19.02
CA GLU A 148 0.88 3.46 -19.65
C GLU A 148 -0.23 3.74 -18.63
N SER A 149 -1.30 4.32 -19.15
CA SER A 149 -2.55 4.54 -18.42
C SER A 149 -3.27 3.20 -18.20
N THR A 150 -3.76 3.00 -16.99
CA THR A 150 -4.49 1.79 -16.58
C THR A 150 -5.62 2.12 -15.61
N THR A 151 -6.41 1.11 -15.27
CA THR A 151 -7.49 1.24 -14.30
C THR A 151 -7.57 0.02 -13.38
N THR A 152 -8.29 0.14 -12.27
CA THR A 152 -8.60 -0.96 -11.34
C THR A 152 -10.10 -1.24 -11.31
N ILE A 153 -10.46 -2.39 -10.72
CA ILE A 153 -11.87 -2.77 -10.55
C ILE A 153 -12.62 -1.70 -9.74
N THR A 154 -12.02 -1.20 -8.65
CA THR A 154 -12.61 -0.15 -7.80
C THR A 154 -12.89 1.13 -8.57
N THR A 155 -11.95 1.55 -9.40
CA THR A 155 -12.09 2.74 -10.26
C THR A 155 -13.17 2.54 -11.32
N GLN A 156 -13.25 1.37 -11.94
CA GLN A 156 -14.31 1.06 -12.91
C GLN A 156 -15.69 1.07 -12.26
N ILE A 157 -15.84 0.55 -11.05
CA ILE A 157 -17.11 0.63 -10.31
C ILE A 157 -17.53 2.10 -10.13
N VAL A 158 -16.60 2.97 -9.69
CA VAL A 158 -16.88 4.40 -9.51
C VAL A 158 -17.29 5.03 -10.83
N MET A 159 -16.54 4.78 -11.92
CA MET A 159 -16.86 5.34 -13.25
C MET A 159 -18.21 4.89 -13.80
N ILE A 160 -18.63 3.67 -13.49
CA ILE A 160 -19.93 3.15 -13.90
C ILE A 160 -21.06 3.78 -13.09
N LEU A 161 -20.85 4.01 -11.78
CA LEU A 161 -21.86 4.49 -10.84
C LEU A 161 -21.95 6.03 -10.75
N VAL A 162 -20.98 6.77 -11.31
CA VAL A 162 -21.04 8.24 -11.35
C VAL A 162 -21.92 8.70 -12.52
N GLY A 163 -22.90 9.55 -12.23
CA GLY A 163 -23.87 10.12 -13.18
C GLY A 163 -25.29 9.59 -12.97
N ASP A 164 -26.23 10.05 -13.83
CA ASP A 164 -27.61 9.56 -13.86
C ASP A 164 -27.67 8.13 -14.41
N GLN A 165 -27.79 7.18 -13.50
CA GLN A 165 -27.85 5.77 -13.82
C GLN A 165 -29.24 5.20 -13.51
N GLU A 166 -29.82 4.46 -14.47
CA GLU A 166 -30.96 3.59 -14.21
C GLU A 166 -30.47 2.33 -13.47
N PHE A 167 -31.05 2.04 -12.30
CA PHE A 167 -30.63 0.88 -11.48
C PHE A 167 -30.75 -0.45 -12.19
N ASP A 168 -31.70 -0.58 -13.09
CA ASP A 168 -31.95 -1.82 -13.88
C ASP A 168 -31.15 -1.91 -15.19
N SER A 169 -30.26 -0.95 -15.46
CA SER A 169 -29.44 -1.01 -16.68
C SER A 169 -28.36 -2.09 -16.59
N PRO A 170 -28.05 -2.76 -17.70
CA PRO A 170 -26.95 -3.75 -17.76
C PRO A 170 -25.61 -3.16 -17.31
N LYS A 171 -25.42 -1.86 -17.52
CA LYS A 171 -24.23 -1.13 -17.11
C LYS A 171 -24.12 -1.07 -15.58
N THR A 172 -25.20 -0.74 -14.88
CA THR A 172 -25.24 -0.70 -13.41
C THR A 172 -25.07 -2.11 -12.82
N GLN A 173 -25.71 -3.12 -13.42
CA GLN A 173 -25.55 -4.52 -13.01
C GLN A 173 -24.09 -4.99 -13.14
N SER A 174 -23.35 -4.52 -14.14
CA SER A 174 -21.92 -4.85 -14.28
C SER A 174 -21.07 -4.29 -13.13
N ALA A 175 -21.42 -3.13 -12.55
CA ALA A 175 -20.75 -2.60 -11.39
C ALA A 175 -20.93 -3.50 -10.14
N PHE A 176 -22.13 -4.05 -9.93
CA PHE A 176 -22.38 -5.03 -8.87
C PHE A 176 -21.60 -6.33 -9.09
N ALA A 177 -21.50 -6.81 -10.33
CA ALA A 177 -20.69 -7.99 -10.66
C ALA A 177 -19.19 -7.75 -10.37
N LEU A 178 -18.67 -6.57 -10.74
CA LEU A 178 -17.29 -6.17 -10.39
C LEU A 178 -17.09 -6.08 -8.88
N GLY A 179 -18.05 -5.52 -8.14
CA GLY A 179 -18.00 -5.44 -6.67
C GLY A 179 -17.99 -6.82 -6.03
N LEU A 180 -18.82 -7.75 -6.50
CA LEU A 180 -18.82 -9.13 -6.03
C LEU A 180 -17.49 -9.84 -6.32
N THR A 181 -16.94 -9.65 -7.53
CA THR A 181 -15.63 -10.20 -7.90
C THR A 181 -14.52 -9.69 -6.99
N LEU A 182 -14.50 -8.38 -6.72
CA LEU A 182 -13.54 -7.78 -5.80
C LEU A 182 -13.70 -8.31 -4.38
N PHE A 183 -14.94 -8.44 -3.89
CA PHE A 183 -15.23 -9.00 -2.57
C PHE A 183 -14.71 -10.43 -2.43
N ILE A 184 -15.00 -11.29 -3.41
CA ILE A 184 -14.51 -12.68 -3.41
C ILE A 184 -12.98 -12.72 -3.45
N ALA A 185 -12.34 -11.91 -4.30
CA ALA A 185 -10.88 -11.84 -4.39
C ALA A 185 -10.24 -11.40 -3.07
N CYS A 186 -10.78 -10.36 -2.43
CA CYS A 186 -10.29 -9.89 -1.13
C CYS A 186 -10.52 -10.93 -0.03
N LEU A 187 -11.68 -11.59 -0.02
CA LEU A 187 -12.00 -12.63 0.96
C LEU A 187 -11.04 -13.82 0.86
N LEU A 188 -10.81 -14.32 -0.35
CA LEU A 188 -9.87 -15.42 -0.59
C LEU A 188 -8.43 -15.04 -0.20
N TYR A 189 -8.04 -13.79 -0.42
CA TYR A 189 -6.70 -13.30 -0.08
C TYR A 189 -6.48 -13.14 1.43
N THR A 190 -7.55 -12.90 2.20
CA THR A 190 -7.47 -12.66 3.66
C THR A 190 -7.90 -13.86 4.50
N SER A 191 -8.39 -14.96 3.88
CA SER A 191 -8.93 -16.14 4.60
C SER A 191 -7.87 -17.18 4.97
N ASP A 192 -6.65 -17.06 4.50
CA ASP A 192 -5.49 -17.92 4.85
C ASP A 192 -4.57 -17.19 5.85
#